data_452be28cf1e00871d6f5b7ad8563de93
#
_entry.id   452be28cf1e00871d6f5b7ad8563de93
#
_cell.length_a   1.000
_cell.length_b   1.000
_cell.length_c   1.000
_cell.angle_alpha   90.00
_cell.angle_beta   90.00
_cell.angle_gamma   90.00
#
_symmetry.space_group_name_H-M   'P 1'
#
loop_
_entity.id
_entity.type
_entity.pdbx_description
1 polymer ?
#
loop_
_entity_poly.entity_id
_entity_poly.type
_entity_poly.pdbx_seq_one_letter_code
_entity_poly.pdbx_strand_id
1 'polypeptide(L)'
;CSTIQMVVALKPIHDAARLKRIVVATYQAISGAGAQAVDSFRTQSREFGEGKPVTAGKVGDVLAGSLLMRWTPDVASGYQEEELKMVVETQKIFGDPTAVRVPVESGHSEAITVETHEPMDAKRARALLEKAPGVVVIDDFAKGLYPKPKDAVGQDPVYVGRIRDDVGNPGGIQMWVVADNLRKGAALNAVQIAEGVLIG
;
A
#
# COMPACT_ATOMS: atom_id res chain seq x y z
N CYS A 1 4.37 0.71 -7.36
CA CYS A 1 4.88 0.30 -6.03
C CYS A 1 3.78 -0.28 -5.13
N SER A 2 2.59 0.29 -5.10
CA SER A 2 1.46 -0.22 -4.29
C SER A 2 1.08 -1.64 -4.69
N THR A 3 0.91 -1.93 -5.97
CA THR A 3 0.59 -3.27 -6.47
C THR A 3 1.54 -4.35 -5.92
N ILE A 4 2.83 -4.05 -5.83
CA ILE A 4 3.83 -5.04 -5.39
C ILE A 4 3.61 -5.46 -3.93
N GLN A 5 3.46 -4.51 -3.02
CA GLN A 5 3.25 -4.84 -1.60
C GLN A 5 1.90 -5.56 -1.38
N MET A 6 0.86 -5.14 -2.10
CA MET A 6 -0.44 -5.81 -2.08
C MET A 6 -0.33 -7.26 -2.53
N VAL A 7 0.31 -7.52 -3.67
CA VAL A 7 0.46 -8.88 -4.23
C VAL A 7 1.25 -9.79 -3.29
N VAL A 8 2.32 -9.29 -2.69
CA VAL A 8 3.11 -10.06 -1.72
C VAL A 8 2.27 -10.47 -0.51
N ALA A 9 1.45 -9.56 0.02
CA ALA A 9 0.55 -9.86 1.13
C ALA A 9 -0.59 -10.82 0.74
N LEU A 10 -1.13 -10.69 -0.48
CA LEU A 10 -2.29 -11.46 -0.92
C LEU A 10 -1.95 -12.83 -1.53
N LYS A 11 -0.73 -13.05 -2.00
CA LYS A 11 -0.31 -14.32 -2.62
C LYS A 11 -0.60 -15.55 -1.76
N PRO A 12 -0.22 -15.61 -0.46
CA PRO A 12 -0.51 -16.79 0.36
C PRO A 12 -2.01 -17.04 0.57
N ILE A 13 -2.82 -15.98 0.60
CA ILE A 13 -4.29 -16.10 0.70
C ILE A 13 -4.87 -16.61 -0.62
N HIS A 14 -4.37 -16.10 -1.75
CA HIS A 14 -4.77 -16.56 -3.08
C HIS A 14 -4.49 -18.03 -3.29
N ASP A 15 -3.30 -18.49 -2.94
CA ASP A 15 -2.90 -19.89 -3.11
C ASP A 15 -3.75 -20.84 -2.26
N ALA A 16 -4.18 -20.38 -1.08
CA ALA A 16 -4.96 -21.19 -0.14
C ALA A 16 -6.47 -21.18 -0.40
N ALA A 17 -7.02 -20.12 -1.00
CA ALA A 17 -8.47 -19.92 -1.08
C ALA A 17 -8.97 -19.19 -2.33
N ARG A 18 -8.12 -18.89 -3.28
CA ARG A 18 -8.39 -18.18 -4.52
C ARG A 18 -9.17 -16.87 -4.31
N LEU A 19 -8.51 -15.77 -4.51
CA LEU A 19 -9.14 -14.45 -4.42
C LEU A 19 -10.27 -14.32 -5.45
N LYS A 20 -11.39 -13.79 -5.00
CA LYS A 20 -12.58 -13.54 -5.81
C LYS A 20 -12.73 -12.06 -6.09
N ARG A 21 -12.50 -11.22 -5.07
CA ARG A 21 -12.59 -9.76 -5.15
C ARG A 21 -11.61 -9.12 -4.20
N ILE A 22 -11.03 -8.00 -4.62
CA ILE A 22 -10.20 -7.12 -3.77
C ILE A 22 -10.79 -5.71 -3.85
N VAL A 23 -10.94 -5.06 -2.71
CA VAL A 23 -11.12 -3.62 -2.61
C VAL A 23 -9.93 -3.06 -1.86
N VAL A 24 -9.25 -2.09 -2.44
CA VAL A 24 -8.07 -1.50 -1.85
C VAL A 24 -8.12 0.02 -1.89
N ALA A 25 -7.85 0.67 -0.76
CA ALA A 25 -7.53 2.08 -0.69
C ALA A 25 -6.05 2.23 -0.33
N THR A 26 -5.29 2.90 -1.20
CA THR A 26 -3.86 3.14 -0.95
C THR A 26 -3.64 4.52 -0.35
N TYR A 27 -2.73 4.59 0.60
CA TYR A 27 -2.25 5.80 1.26
C TYR A 27 -0.78 5.97 0.89
N GLN A 28 -0.55 6.68 -0.22
CA GLN A 28 0.76 6.72 -0.87
C GLN A 28 1.63 7.87 -0.37
N ALA A 29 2.85 7.56 0.02
CA ALA A 29 3.87 8.54 0.40
C ALA A 29 4.33 9.36 -0.80
N ILE A 30 4.81 10.58 -0.54
CA ILE A 30 5.23 11.52 -1.59
C ILE A 30 6.52 11.09 -2.30
N SER A 31 7.37 10.29 -1.68
CA SER A 31 8.63 9.83 -2.27
C SER A 31 8.45 9.09 -3.60
N GLY A 32 7.27 8.46 -3.82
CA GLY A 32 6.91 7.88 -5.11
C GLY A 32 6.81 8.87 -6.27
N ALA A 33 6.65 10.17 -5.99
CA ALA A 33 6.65 11.26 -6.97
C ALA A 33 8.05 11.87 -7.22
N GLY A 34 9.11 11.30 -6.60
CA GLY A 34 10.50 11.68 -6.81
C GLY A 34 11.04 12.72 -5.82
N ALA A 35 12.36 12.94 -5.86
CA ALA A 35 13.08 13.77 -4.89
C ALA A 35 12.56 15.21 -4.83
N GLN A 36 12.27 15.83 -5.97
CA GLN A 36 11.76 17.21 -6.00
C GLN A 36 10.40 17.35 -5.32
N ALA A 37 9.55 16.32 -5.37
CA ALA A 37 8.27 16.32 -4.66
C ALA A 37 8.48 16.18 -3.15
N VAL A 38 9.45 15.36 -2.72
CA VAL A 38 9.86 15.26 -1.30
C VAL A 38 10.35 16.59 -0.77
N ASP A 39 11.22 17.30 -1.50
CA ASP A 39 11.74 18.61 -1.09
C ASP A 39 10.63 19.67 -1.00
N SER A 40 9.70 19.67 -1.97
CA SER A 40 8.50 20.51 -1.93
C SER A 40 7.65 20.21 -0.69
N PHE A 41 7.41 18.93 -0.41
CA PHE A 41 6.63 18.53 0.76
C PHE A 41 7.29 18.92 2.10
N ARG A 42 8.61 18.79 2.22
CA ARG A 42 9.36 19.25 3.40
C ARG A 42 9.23 20.76 3.60
N THR A 43 9.29 21.52 2.53
CA THR A 43 9.07 22.97 2.56
C THR A 43 7.65 23.30 3.00
N GLN A 44 6.65 22.70 2.37
CA GLN A 44 5.24 22.84 2.74
C GLN A 44 4.98 22.50 4.21
N SER A 45 5.58 21.40 4.70
CA SER A 45 5.38 20.94 6.09
C SER A 45 5.96 21.94 7.10
N ARG A 46 7.10 22.57 6.78
CA ARG A 46 7.69 23.63 7.60
C ARG A 46 6.83 24.89 7.58
N GLU A 47 6.43 25.38 6.40
CA GLU A 47 5.58 26.55 6.25
C GLU A 47 4.24 26.37 6.98
N PHE A 48 3.63 25.19 6.83
CA PHE A 48 2.39 24.81 7.53
C PHE A 48 2.57 24.84 9.06
N GLY A 49 3.64 24.22 9.57
CA GLY A 49 3.95 24.19 11.00
C GLY A 49 4.26 25.58 11.60
N GLU A 50 4.76 26.51 10.80
CA GLU A 50 5.04 27.90 11.17
C GLU A 50 3.82 28.84 10.98
N GLY A 51 2.68 28.33 10.50
CA GLY A 51 1.48 29.11 10.22
C GLY A 51 1.65 30.09 9.05
N LYS A 52 2.61 29.83 8.14
CA LYS A 52 2.88 30.64 6.96
C LYS A 52 1.99 30.21 5.78
N PRO A 53 1.78 31.08 4.78
CA PRO A 53 1.19 30.66 3.51
C PRO A 53 2.00 29.54 2.88
N VAL A 54 1.32 28.47 2.49
CA VAL A 54 1.94 27.28 1.89
C VAL A 54 1.82 27.32 0.38
N THR A 55 2.92 27.04 -0.33
CA THR A 55 2.97 27.03 -1.80
C THR A 55 2.91 25.60 -2.37
N ALA A 56 2.26 25.43 -3.52
CA ALA A 56 2.08 24.13 -4.15
C ALA A 56 3.39 23.43 -4.57
N GLY A 57 4.38 24.20 -5.02
CA GLY A 57 5.68 23.68 -5.46
C GLY A 57 5.56 22.61 -6.57
N LYS A 58 6.46 21.63 -6.57
CA LYS A 58 6.49 20.54 -7.57
C LYS A 58 5.40 19.49 -7.39
N VAL A 59 4.72 19.48 -6.25
CA VAL A 59 3.57 18.61 -6.03
C VAL A 59 2.36 19.04 -6.86
N GLY A 60 2.33 20.32 -7.29
CA GLY A 60 1.23 20.91 -8.04
C GLY A 60 0.03 21.30 -7.19
N ASP A 61 0.07 21.00 -5.90
CA ASP A 61 -0.95 21.32 -4.90
C ASP A 61 -0.34 21.33 -3.48
N VAL A 62 -1.12 21.70 -2.46
CA VAL A 62 -0.70 21.71 -1.07
C VAL A 62 -1.03 20.36 -0.43
N LEU A 63 0.03 19.58 -0.14
CA LEU A 63 -0.09 18.30 0.54
C LEU A 63 0.01 18.42 2.06
N ALA A 64 0.77 19.36 2.57
CA ALA A 64 0.91 19.57 4.02
C ALA A 64 -0.45 19.88 4.66
N GLY A 65 -0.87 19.03 5.60
CA GLY A 65 -2.17 19.13 6.24
C GLY A 65 -3.36 18.69 5.38
N SER A 66 -3.13 18.07 4.21
CA SER A 66 -4.18 17.67 3.27
C SER A 66 -3.97 16.26 2.70
N LEU A 67 -4.94 15.79 1.92
CA LEU A 67 -4.88 14.58 1.13
C LEU A 67 -5.09 14.95 -0.34
N LEU A 68 -4.32 14.36 -1.24
CA LEU A 68 -4.47 14.61 -2.67
C LEU A 68 -4.98 13.35 -3.38
N MET A 69 -6.10 13.51 -4.09
CA MET A 69 -6.70 12.44 -4.90
C MET A 69 -6.27 12.51 -6.37
N ARG A 70 -5.69 13.64 -6.80
CA ARG A 70 -5.33 13.87 -8.20
C ARG A 70 -3.89 14.39 -8.28
N TRP A 71 -3.00 13.59 -8.86
CA TRP A 71 -1.61 13.99 -9.14
C TRP A 71 -1.17 13.67 -10.58
N THR A 72 -1.94 12.91 -11.33
CA THR A 72 -1.82 12.75 -12.78
C THR A 72 -3.10 13.17 -13.46
N PRO A 73 -3.03 13.86 -14.61
CA PRO A 73 -4.21 14.24 -15.37
C PRO A 73 -5.03 13.03 -15.72
N ASP A 74 -6.34 13.12 -15.48
CA ASP A 74 -7.25 12.08 -15.75
C ASP A 74 -7.50 11.84 -17.19
N VAL A 75 -7.88 10.66 -17.39
CA VAL A 75 -8.51 10.09 -18.55
C VAL A 75 -10.05 10.15 -18.42
N ALA A 76 -10.72 10.01 -19.53
CA ALA A 76 -12.19 10.08 -19.63
C ALA A 76 -12.97 9.10 -18.74
N SER A 77 -12.28 8.14 -18.11
CA SER A 77 -12.86 7.17 -17.19
C SER A 77 -13.14 7.70 -15.78
N GLY A 78 -12.55 8.85 -15.39
CA GLY A 78 -12.58 9.37 -14.02
C GLY A 78 -11.55 8.73 -13.08
N TYR A 79 -10.78 7.73 -13.54
CA TYR A 79 -9.70 7.13 -12.79
C TYR A 79 -8.38 7.87 -12.99
N GLN A 80 -7.51 7.82 -11.99
CA GLN A 80 -6.13 8.26 -12.12
C GLN A 80 -5.29 7.17 -12.80
N GLU A 81 -4.16 7.58 -13.40
CA GLU A 81 -3.23 6.64 -14.05
C GLU A 81 -2.77 5.53 -13.08
N GLU A 82 -2.48 5.88 -11.83
CA GLU A 82 -2.05 4.91 -10.81
C GLU A 82 -3.16 3.91 -10.46
N GLU A 83 -4.41 4.35 -10.40
CA GLU A 83 -5.57 3.48 -10.18
C GLU A 83 -5.75 2.52 -11.36
N LEU A 84 -5.65 3.01 -12.60
CA LEU A 84 -5.70 2.17 -13.79
C LEU A 84 -4.55 1.18 -13.86
N LYS A 85 -3.33 1.58 -13.48
CA LYS A 85 -2.21 0.66 -13.36
C LYS A 85 -2.51 -0.46 -12.37
N MET A 86 -3.02 -0.13 -11.19
CA MET A 86 -3.39 -1.14 -10.19
C MET A 86 -4.47 -2.07 -10.73
N VAL A 87 -5.48 -1.57 -11.44
CA VAL A 87 -6.50 -2.39 -12.11
C VAL A 87 -5.84 -3.32 -13.15
N VAL A 88 -5.07 -2.79 -14.08
CA VAL A 88 -4.47 -3.57 -15.18
C VAL A 88 -3.44 -4.58 -14.66
N GLU A 89 -2.59 -4.17 -13.75
CA GLU A 89 -1.59 -5.03 -13.10
C GLU A 89 -2.26 -6.09 -12.24
N THR A 90 -3.36 -5.75 -11.59
CA THR A 90 -4.13 -6.63 -10.72
C THR A 90 -5.19 -7.42 -11.50
N GLN A 91 -5.63 -7.00 -12.69
CA GLN A 91 -6.49 -7.83 -13.58
C GLN A 91 -5.75 -9.03 -14.17
N LYS A 92 -4.44 -8.93 -14.30
CA LYS A 92 -3.63 -10.16 -14.33
C LYS A 92 -3.71 -10.91 -12.99
N ILE A 93 -4.16 -10.26 -11.92
CA ILE A 93 -4.17 -10.76 -10.55
C ILE A 93 -5.49 -10.48 -9.83
N PHE A 94 -6.15 -9.25 -9.82
CA PHE A 94 -7.47 -8.91 -9.16
C PHE A 94 -7.68 -7.38 -8.92
N GLY A 95 -8.91 -6.83 -8.83
CA GLY A 95 -9.36 -5.80 -7.91
C GLY A 95 -9.87 -4.42 -8.37
N ASP A 96 -10.50 -3.71 -7.43
CA ASP A 96 -10.99 -2.32 -7.54
C ASP A 96 -10.17 -1.39 -6.62
N PRO A 97 -9.20 -0.63 -7.11
CA PRO A 97 -8.35 0.25 -6.31
C PRO A 97 -8.86 1.68 -6.21
N THR A 98 -8.55 2.32 -5.08
CA THR A 98 -8.59 3.78 -4.92
C THR A 98 -7.24 4.26 -4.42
N ALA A 99 -6.64 5.27 -5.06
CA ALA A 99 -5.32 5.76 -4.72
C ALA A 99 -5.35 7.20 -4.17
N VAL A 100 -4.73 7.41 -3.01
CA VAL A 100 -4.67 8.68 -2.29
C VAL A 100 -3.22 9.01 -1.96
N ARG A 101 -2.79 10.26 -2.24
CA ARG A 101 -1.51 10.79 -1.75
C ARG A 101 -1.70 11.38 -0.36
N VAL A 102 -0.89 10.95 0.60
CA VAL A 102 -0.95 11.38 2.00
C VAL A 102 0.30 12.17 2.39
N PRO A 103 0.25 13.03 3.44
CA PRO A 103 1.37 13.84 3.90
C PRO A 103 2.38 12.97 4.69
N VAL A 104 2.90 11.95 4.04
CA VAL A 104 3.94 11.04 4.53
C VAL A 104 5.08 11.03 3.52
N GLU A 105 6.31 11.15 3.99
CA GLU A 105 7.47 11.25 3.10
C GLU A 105 7.77 9.92 2.41
N SER A 106 7.84 8.82 3.15
CA SER A 106 8.14 7.48 2.65
C SER A 106 7.33 6.42 3.37
N GLY A 107 7.14 5.26 2.70
CA GLY A 107 6.33 4.15 3.18
C GLY A 107 4.87 4.26 2.72
N HIS A 108 4.46 3.36 1.82
CA HIS A 108 3.06 3.26 1.39
C HIS A 108 2.28 2.38 2.36
N SER A 109 1.01 2.74 2.53
CA SER A 109 0.05 1.94 3.31
C SER A 109 -1.17 1.63 2.47
N GLU A 110 -1.84 0.53 2.80
CA GLU A 110 -3.03 0.07 2.09
C GLU A 110 -4.06 -0.51 3.07
N ALA A 111 -5.30 -0.06 2.95
CA ALA A 111 -6.44 -0.74 3.53
C ALA A 111 -7.02 -1.68 2.49
N ILE A 112 -6.99 -2.98 2.77
CA ILE A 112 -7.38 -4.02 1.83
C ILE A 112 -8.54 -4.82 2.40
N THR A 113 -9.58 -5.00 1.58
CA THR A 113 -10.65 -5.95 1.83
C THR A 113 -10.63 -7.00 0.73
N VAL A 114 -10.67 -8.28 1.09
CA VAL A 114 -10.66 -9.39 0.14
C VAL A 114 -11.83 -10.34 0.37
N GLU A 115 -12.36 -10.86 -0.74
CA GLU A 115 -13.26 -12.01 -0.77
C GLU A 115 -12.55 -13.17 -1.46
N THR A 116 -12.81 -14.39 -1.01
CA THR A 116 -12.22 -15.62 -1.55
C THR A 116 -13.29 -16.58 -2.05
N HIS A 117 -12.92 -17.50 -2.96
CA HIS A 117 -13.82 -18.55 -3.42
C HIS A 117 -13.99 -19.66 -2.37
N GLU A 118 -12.90 -20.01 -1.67
CA GLU A 118 -12.94 -20.96 -0.57
C GLU A 118 -13.08 -20.22 0.77
N PRO A 119 -13.73 -20.82 1.79
CA PRO A 119 -13.88 -20.20 3.10
C PRO A 119 -12.55 -19.77 3.71
N MET A 120 -12.49 -18.51 4.12
CA MET A 120 -11.34 -17.89 4.77
C MET A 120 -11.83 -17.04 5.94
N ASP A 121 -11.13 -17.14 7.07
CA ASP A 121 -11.33 -16.28 8.22
C ASP A 121 -10.02 -15.56 8.59
N ALA A 122 -10.09 -14.58 9.46
CA ALA A 122 -8.94 -13.80 9.90
C ALA A 122 -7.87 -14.66 10.60
N LYS A 123 -8.26 -15.70 11.30
CA LYS A 123 -7.33 -16.63 11.98
C LYS A 123 -6.53 -17.43 10.97
N ARG A 124 -7.20 -17.99 9.95
CA ARG A 124 -6.54 -18.73 8.86
C ARG A 124 -5.66 -17.80 8.03
N ALA A 125 -6.14 -16.62 7.69
CA ALA A 125 -5.36 -15.61 6.96
C ALA A 125 -4.08 -15.22 7.71
N ARG A 126 -4.17 -14.96 9.03
CA ARG A 126 -3.01 -14.68 9.88
C ARG A 126 -2.00 -15.81 9.84
N ALA A 127 -2.44 -17.06 10.03
CA ALA A 127 -1.55 -18.22 10.05
C ALA A 127 -0.82 -18.42 8.70
N LEU A 128 -1.42 -18.06 7.59
CA LEU A 128 -0.79 -18.07 6.27
C LEU A 128 0.24 -16.95 6.13
N LEU A 129 -0.10 -15.73 6.55
CA LEU A 129 0.76 -14.55 6.46
C LEU A 129 2.00 -14.66 7.36
N GLU A 130 1.87 -15.25 8.55
CA GLU A 130 3.00 -15.49 9.48
C GLU A 130 4.05 -16.45 8.90
N LYS A 131 3.67 -17.29 7.94
CA LYS A 131 4.56 -18.25 7.26
C LYS A 131 5.03 -17.76 5.89
N ALA A 132 4.48 -16.66 5.41
CA ALA A 132 4.75 -16.20 4.05
C ALA A 132 6.14 -15.55 3.94
N PRO A 133 6.95 -15.91 2.93
CA PRO A 133 8.25 -15.29 2.72
C PRO A 133 8.10 -13.80 2.41
N GLY A 134 8.94 -12.97 3.01
CA GLY A 134 8.93 -11.51 2.80
C GLY A 134 7.78 -10.78 3.47
N VAL A 135 6.97 -11.45 4.29
CA VAL A 135 5.89 -10.85 5.08
C VAL A 135 6.23 -10.91 6.57
N VAL A 136 5.90 -9.83 7.28
CA VAL A 136 6.00 -9.76 8.75
C VAL A 136 4.65 -9.31 9.29
N VAL A 137 4.07 -10.10 10.19
CA VAL A 137 2.80 -9.75 10.85
C VAL A 137 3.08 -8.96 12.12
N ILE A 138 2.53 -7.74 12.21
CA ILE A 138 2.52 -6.89 13.41
C ILE A 138 1.07 -6.59 13.72
N ASP A 139 0.46 -7.35 14.62
CA ASP A 139 -0.98 -7.25 14.84
C ASP A 139 -1.37 -7.73 16.25
N ASP A 140 -1.18 -6.87 17.24
CA ASP A 140 -1.69 -7.04 18.61
C ASP A 140 -2.57 -5.84 18.94
N PHE A 141 -3.86 -6.00 18.69
CA PHE A 141 -4.83 -4.91 18.88
C PHE A 141 -4.92 -4.45 20.35
N ALA A 142 -4.80 -5.37 21.30
CA ALA A 142 -4.87 -5.04 22.72
C ALA A 142 -3.70 -4.15 23.17
N LYS A 143 -2.54 -4.33 22.56
CA LYS A 143 -1.35 -3.48 22.79
C LYS A 143 -1.24 -2.28 21.85
N GLY A 144 -2.20 -2.09 20.93
CA GLY A 144 -2.14 -1.04 19.91
C GLY A 144 -1.01 -1.23 18.89
N LEU A 145 -0.55 -2.47 18.67
CA LEU A 145 0.51 -2.80 17.73
C LEU A 145 -0.08 -3.07 16.34
N TYR A 146 0.34 -2.29 15.39
CA TYR A 146 0.06 -2.42 13.95
C TYR A 146 1.17 -1.75 13.14
N PRO A 147 1.38 -2.14 11.87
CA PRO A 147 2.46 -1.55 11.07
C PRO A 147 2.19 -0.08 10.73
N LYS A 148 3.22 0.73 10.77
CA LYS A 148 3.20 2.17 10.43
C LYS A 148 4.24 2.45 9.34
N PRO A 149 4.04 3.44 8.45
CA PRO A 149 5.01 3.80 7.44
C PRO A 149 6.44 3.98 7.99
N LYS A 150 6.58 4.72 9.09
CA LYS A 150 7.89 4.98 9.71
C LYS A 150 8.64 3.71 10.16
N ASP A 151 7.91 2.63 10.44
CA ASP A 151 8.52 1.38 10.91
C ASP A 151 8.97 0.51 9.71
N ALA A 152 8.40 0.73 8.53
CA ALA A 152 8.72 0.02 7.30
C ALA A 152 9.83 0.69 6.48
N VAL A 153 10.06 1.99 6.63
CA VAL A 153 11.09 2.72 5.89
C VAL A 153 12.47 2.16 6.19
N GLY A 154 13.24 1.84 5.12
CA GLY A 154 14.55 1.21 5.20
C GLY A 154 14.49 -0.31 5.42
N GLN A 155 13.31 -0.90 5.53
CA GLN A 155 13.13 -2.35 5.74
C GLN A 155 12.67 -3.05 4.46
N ASP A 156 13.00 -4.35 4.34
CA ASP A 156 12.71 -5.15 3.15
C ASP A 156 11.33 -5.84 3.17
N PRO A 157 10.80 -6.28 4.33
CA PRO A 157 9.52 -6.98 4.37
C PRO A 157 8.31 -6.10 4.04
N VAL A 158 7.25 -6.77 3.62
CA VAL A 158 5.89 -6.24 3.66
C VAL A 158 5.31 -6.52 5.05
N TYR A 159 4.86 -5.48 5.73
CA TYR A 159 4.26 -5.59 7.06
C TYR A 159 2.75 -5.65 6.95
N VAL A 160 2.15 -6.61 7.65
CA VAL A 160 0.70 -6.80 7.65
C VAL A 160 0.18 -6.78 9.09
N GLY A 161 -0.94 -6.10 9.29
CA GLY A 161 -1.62 -6.08 10.58
C GLY A 161 -3.09 -5.72 10.43
N ARG A 162 -3.79 -5.56 11.55
CA ARG A 162 -5.23 -5.30 11.57
C ARG A 162 -6.03 -6.35 10.79
N ILE A 163 -5.57 -7.61 10.83
CA ILE A 163 -6.19 -8.74 10.17
C ILE A 163 -7.46 -9.10 10.93
N ARG A 164 -8.60 -9.02 10.27
CA ARG A 164 -9.92 -9.23 10.88
C ARG A 164 -10.94 -9.69 9.86
N ASP A 165 -11.97 -10.36 10.33
CA ASP A 165 -13.14 -10.67 9.52
C ASP A 165 -13.89 -9.39 9.15
N ASP A 166 -14.46 -9.36 7.95
CA ASP A 166 -15.27 -8.26 7.50
C ASP A 166 -16.70 -8.38 8.05
N VAL A 167 -17.06 -7.54 9.00
CA VAL A 167 -18.38 -7.57 9.64
C VAL A 167 -19.50 -7.16 8.67
N GLY A 168 -19.18 -6.43 7.63
CA GLY A 168 -20.14 -6.00 6.60
C GLY A 168 -20.35 -7.01 5.48
N ASN A 169 -19.42 -7.98 5.34
CA ASN A 169 -19.47 -9.01 4.31
C ASN A 169 -18.96 -10.35 4.85
N PRO A 170 -19.84 -11.22 5.35
CA PRO A 170 -19.46 -12.51 5.90
C PRO A 170 -18.62 -13.36 4.91
N GLY A 171 -17.45 -13.80 5.36
CA GLY A 171 -16.48 -14.50 4.53
C GLY A 171 -15.45 -13.58 3.86
N GLY A 172 -15.56 -12.26 4.02
CA GLY A 172 -14.54 -11.29 3.67
C GLY A 172 -13.51 -11.10 4.79
N ILE A 173 -12.31 -10.67 4.42
CA ILE A 173 -11.23 -10.35 5.36
C ILE A 173 -10.73 -8.94 5.09
N GLN A 174 -10.41 -8.22 6.15
CA GLN A 174 -9.79 -6.91 6.06
C GLN A 174 -8.39 -6.95 6.68
N MET A 175 -7.47 -6.18 6.10
CA MET A 175 -6.10 -6.05 6.60
C MET A 175 -5.51 -4.67 6.29
N TRP A 176 -4.45 -4.34 7.00
CA TRP A 176 -3.64 -3.17 6.79
C TRP A 176 -2.24 -3.60 6.37
N VAL A 177 -1.77 -3.10 5.25
CA VAL A 177 -0.47 -3.47 4.65
C VAL A 177 0.41 -2.24 4.54
N VAL A 178 1.67 -2.36 4.92
CA VAL A 178 2.66 -1.28 4.86
C VAL A 178 3.99 -1.80 4.34
N ALA A 179 4.63 -1.07 3.45
CA ALA A 179 5.98 -1.38 2.99
C ALA A 179 6.76 -0.13 2.59
N ASP A 180 8.08 -0.24 2.52
CA ASP A 180 8.93 0.77 1.91
C ASP A 180 8.73 0.76 0.39
N ASN A 181 8.15 1.84 -0.13
CA ASN A 181 7.82 1.97 -1.54
C ASN A 181 9.03 2.14 -2.44
N LEU A 182 10.16 2.59 -1.91
CA LEU A 182 11.41 2.75 -2.65
C LEU A 182 12.23 1.44 -2.68
N ARG A 183 12.07 0.58 -1.66
CA ARG A 183 12.71 -0.73 -1.57
C ARG A 183 11.83 -1.83 -2.16
N LYS A 184 10.90 -2.39 -1.39
CA LYS A 184 10.02 -3.49 -1.84
C LYS A 184 9.12 -3.07 -3.00
N GLY A 185 8.65 -1.83 -3.00
CA GLY A 185 7.84 -1.26 -4.07
C GLY A 185 8.62 -0.95 -5.37
N ALA A 186 9.95 -1.01 -5.36
CA ALA A 186 10.80 -0.61 -6.49
C ALA A 186 12.11 -1.41 -6.56
N ALA A 187 13.23 -0.82 -6.10
CA ALA A 187 14.58 -1.31 -6.36
C ALA A 187 14.83 -2.73 -5.83
N LEU A 188 14.49 -3.00 -4.59
CA LEU A 188 14.67 -4.32 -3.97
C LEU A 188 13.90 -5.41 -4.73
N ASN A 189 12.67 -5.13 -5.13
CA ASN A 189 11.85 -6.10 -5.84
C ASN A 189 12.45 -6.47 -7.20
N ALA A 190 13.05 -5.50 -7.90
CA ALA A 190 13.75 -5.77 -9.16
C ALA A 190 14.95 -6.69 -8.95
N VAL A 191 15.74 -6.47 -7.88
CA VAL A 191 16.87 -7.35 -7.51
C VAL A 191 16.36 -8.74 -7.16
N GLN A 192 15.34 -8.87 -6.34
CA GLN A 192 14.77 -10.17 -5.94
C GLN A 192 14.20 -10.97 -7.12
N ILE A 193 13.60 -10.29 -8.11
CA ILE A 193 13.15 -10.93 -9.34
C ILE A 193 14.36 -11.45 -10.14
N ALA A 194 15.42 -10.64 -10.27
CA ALA A 194 16.62 -11.06 -10.98
C ALA A 194 17.29 -12.26 -10.29
N GLU A 195 17.42 -12.25 -8.98
CA GLU A 195 17.94 -13.36 -8.19
C GLU A 195 17.12 -14.64 -8.39
N GLY A 196 15.77 -14.55 -8.28
CA GLY A 196 14.88 -15.70 -8.47
C GLY A 196 14.88 -16.27 -9.88
N VAL A 197 15.18 -15.46 -10.92
CA VAL A 197 15.25 -15.91 -12.32
C VAL A 197 16.64 -16.46 -12.68
N LEU A 198 17.72 -15.89 -12.09
CA LEU A 198 19.09 -16.21 -12.49
C LEU A 198 19.73 -17.30 -11.60
N ILE A 199 19.24 -17.48 -10.38
CA ILE A 199 19.86 -18.35 -9.37
C ILE A 199 18.95 -19.55 -9.02
N GLY A 200 17.62 -19.42 -9.25
CA GLY A 200 16.63 -20.50 -9.06
C GLY A 200 16.56 -21.39 -10.27
#